data_a6e526114fe4b285b63eedd0502469a1
#
_entry.id   a6e526114fe4b285b63eedd0502469a1
#
_cell.length_a   1.000
_cell.length_b   1.000
_cell.length_c   1.000
_cell.angle_alpha   90.00
_cell.angle_beta   90.00
_cell.angle_gamma   90.00
#
_symmetry.space_group_name_H-M   'P 1'
#
loop_
_entity.id
_entity.type
_entity.pdbx_description
1 polymer ?
#
loop_
_entity_poly.entity_id
_entity_poly.type
_entity_poly.pdbx_seq_one_letter_code
_entity_poly.pdbx_strand_id
1 'polypeptide(L)'
;MILITGGLGYLGGRIANHLIKANKTILLGTKNSEYNLPNELINSEVIQLNLLKTSDIEFACEGITSIIHLAALNFQESQKNPTKASEVNNEGTYRLLQSAVQSGVKQFVYFSTAHVYGSPQKGDIDESTTPKPLNPYSMTHLEAEEHVLRFHSENSINGIVLRLSNAIGKPMDKDVNCWMLAVNAFCKQAIVNREIILNGDPNQQRDFIPISHIENLIDNLLDNSKVNYYGTIMNVGSERSLSILDLAKIICERCDLLFGFKPELIINEKYHQKRNKELNYNCKYYKNLNIPSDRTLEDEIDELLRFCKESFSSLS
;
A
#
# COMPACT_ATOMS: atom_id res chain seq x y z
N MET A 1 6.92 21.34 -3.06
CA MET A 1 6.01 20.43 -3.81
C MET A 1 6.33 18.99 -3.44
N ILE A 2 5.33 18.10 -3.40
CA ILE A 2 5.47 16.68 -3.00
C ILE A 2 5.26 15.82 -4.25
N LEU A 3 6.23 15.00 -4.62
CA LEU A 3 6.07 14.00 -5.68
C LEU A 3 5.50 12.70 -5.08
N ILE A 4 4.43 12.17 -5.68
CA ILE A 4 3.87 10.85 -5.36
C ILE A 4 4.09 9.94 -6.56
N THR A 5 5.08 9.06 -6.50
CA THR A 5 5.29 8.08 -7.57
C THR A 5 4.26 6.96 -7.46
N GLY A 6 3.72 6.50 -8.58
CA GLY A 6 2.55 5.61 -8.53
C GLY A 6 1.28 6.33 -8.03
N GLY A 7 1.21 7.65 -8.24
CA GLY A 7 0.19 8.54 -7.71
C GLY A 7 -1.25 8.22 -8.15
N LEU A 8 -1.44 7.51 -9.26
CA LEU A 8 -2.74 7.01 -9.72
C LEU A 8 -3.02 5.55 -9.32
N GLY A 9 -2.15 4.95 -8.50
CA GLY A 9 -2.34 3.61 -7.95
C GLY A 9 -3.28 3.58 -6.75
N TYR A 10 -3.47 2.39 -6.18
CA TYR A 10 -4.39 2.13 -5.07
C TYR A 10 -4.14 3.02 -3.84
N LEU A 11 -2.92 3.00 -3.31
CA LEU A 11 -2.53 3.86 -2.18
C LEU A 11 -2.24 5.30 -2.66
N GLY A 12 -1.57 5.44 -3.80
CA GLY A 12 -1.15 6.74 -4.32
C GLY A 12 -2.30 7.70 -4.53
N GLY A 13 -3.39 7.24 -5.15
CA GLY A 13 -4.59 8.06 -5.37
C GLY A 13 -5.26 8.50 -4.07
N ARG A 14 -5.34 7.61 -3.07
CA ARG A 14 -5.90 7.91 -1.75
C ARG A 14 -5.06 8.93 -0.99
N ILE A 15 -3.74 8.73 -0.94
CA ILE A 15 -2.80 9.68 -0.32
C ILE A 15 -2.85 11.04 -1.05
N ALA A 16 -2.90 11.02 -2.37
CA ALA A 16 -3.02 12.23 -3.18
C ALA A 16 -4.27 13.05 -2.81
N ASN A 17 -5.44 12.40 -2.80
CA ASN A 17 -6.71 13.03 -2.43
C ASN A 17 -6.68 13.61 -1.01
N HIS A 18 -6.09 12.87 -0.06
CA HIS A 18 -5.94 13.32 1.32
C HIS A 18 -5.06 14.58 1.40
N LEU A 19 -3.89 14.57 0.74
CA LEU A 19 -2.96 15.71 0.74
C LEU A 19 -3.55 16.95 0.04
N ILE A 20 -4.32 16.78 -1.03
CA ILE A 20 -5.05 17.88 -1.69
C ILE A 20 -6.04 18.52 -0.72
N LYS A 21 -6.82 17.71 0.01
CA LYS A 21 -7.75 18.21 1.05
C LYS A 21 -7.04 18.96 2.17
N ALA A 22 -5.79 18.56 2.46
CA ALA A 22 -4.90 19.27 3.40
C ALA A 22 -4.18 20.48 2.78
N ASN A 23 -4.59 20.93 1.57
CA ASN A 23 -3.99 22.06 0.84
C ASN A 23 -2.49 21.90 0.55
N LYS A 24 -2.00 20.69 0.36
CA LYS A 24 -0.63 20.43 -0.05
C LYS A 24 -0.49 20.48 -1.57
N THR A 25 0.58 21.06 -2.07
CA THR A 25 0.93 21.04 -3.49
C THR A 25 1.60 19.72 -3.83
N ILE A 26 0.99 18.94 -4.73
CA ILE A 26 1.45 17.61 -5.12
C ILE A 26 1.69 17.53 -6.63
N LEU A 27 2.58 16.59 -7.01
CA LEU A 27 2.85 16.15 -8.37
C LEU A 27 2.65 14.63 -8.43
N LEU A 28 1.82 14.15 -9.35
CA LEU A 28 1.52 12.73 -9.49
C LEU A 28 2.36 12.10 -10.60
N GLY A 29 3.24 11.17 -10.25
CA GLY A 29 4.00 10.38 -11.22
C GLY A 29 3.28 9.09 -11.60
N THR A 30 3.08 8.84 -12.90
CA THR A 30 2.51 7.59 -13.41
C THR A 30 3.33 7.05 -14.58
N LYS A 31 3.45 5.71 -14.70
CA LYS A 31 4.10 5.08 -15.86
C LYS A 31 3.22 5.12 -17.12
N ASN A 32 1.91 5.29 -16.97
CA ASN A 32 0.94 5.22 -18.04
C ASN A 32 0.92 6.57 -18.81
N SER A 33 0.94 6.52 -20.13
CA SER A 33 0.76 7.69 -21.00
C SER A 33 -0.71 8.10 -21.13
N GLU A 34 -1.62 7.14 -20.94
CA GLU A 34 -3.06 7.36 -20.95
C GLU A 34 -3.62 7.02 -19.58
N TYR A 35 -4.43 7.92 -19.03
CA TYR A 35 -5.06 7.75 -17.73
C TYR A 35 -6.34 8.61 -17.63
N ASN A 36 -7.27 8.13 -16.83
CA ASN A 36 -8.41 8.91 -16.40
C ASN A 36 -8.15 9.44 -14.99
N LEU A 37 -8.46 10.70 -14.75
CA LEU A 37 -8.40 11.28 -13.41
C LEU A 37 -9.76 11.17 -12.73
N PRO A 38 -9.82 10.60 -11.52
CA PRO A 38 -10.98 10.74 -10.66
C PRO A 38 -11.33 12.22 -10.44
N ASN A 39 -12.60 12.56 -10.23
CA ASN A 39 -13.04 13.92 -10.02
C ASN A 39 -12.27 14.65 -8.92
N GLU A 40 -11.93 13.93 -7.85
CA GLU A 40 -11.18 14.45 -6.72
C GLU A 40 -9.73 14.83 -7.06
N LEU A 41 -9.19 14.27 -8.14
CA LEU A 41 -7.82 14.51 -8.61
C LEU A 41 -7.77 15.32 -9.91
N ILE A 42 -8.90 15.80 -10.45
CA ILE A 42 -9.01 16.39 -11.78
C ILE A 42 -8.10 17.62 -11.97
N ASN A 43 -7.82 18.35 -10.91
CA ASN A 43 -6.96 19.54 -10.92
C ASN A 43 -5.51 19.24 -10.53
N SER A 44 -5.12 17.96 -10.38
CA SER A 44 -3.76 17.58 -10.03
C SER A 44 -2.84 17.65 -11.25
N GLU A 45 -1.62 18.11 -11.02
CA GLU A 45 -0.57 17.98 -12.02
C GLU A 45 -0.09 16.52 -12.07
N VAL A 46 -0.06 15.97 -13.29
CA VAL A 46 0.35 14.57 -13.55
C VAL A 46 1.46 14.54 -14.58
N ILE A 47 2.50 13.80 -14.29
CA ILE A 47 3.62 13.58 -15.22
C ILE A 47 3.79 12.10 -15.56
N GLN A 48 4.29 11.85 -16.75
CA GLN A 48 4.75 10.51 -17.09
C GLN A 48 6.08 10.24 -16.38
N LEU A 49 6.12 9.20 -15.57
CA LEU A 49 7.30 8.81 -14.81
C LEU A 49 7.59 7.31 -15.01
N ASN A 50 8.55 7.02 -15.88
CA ASN A 50 9.07 5.69 -16.06
C ASN A 50 10.41 5.55 -15.33
N LEU A 51 10.45 4.75 -14.27
CA LEU A 51 11.66 4.52 -13.45
C LEU A 51 12.82 3.83 -14.20
N LEU A 52 12.59 3.39 -15.45
CA LEU A 52 13.63 2.87 -16.35
C LEU A 52 14.26 3.96 -17.21
N LYS A 53 13.73 5.20 -17.19
CA LYS A 53 14.21 6.32 -17.99
C LYS A 53 14.77 7.42 -17.11
N THR A 54 16.06 7.68 -17.19
CA THR A 54 16.75 8.70 -16.40
C THR A 54 16.15 10.08 -16.60
N SER A 55 15.83 10.45 -17.85
CA SER A 55 15.23 11.77 -18.16
C SER A 55 13.87 12.00 -17.49
N ASP A 56 13.02 10.96 -17.41
CA ASP A 56 11.74 11.06 -16.74
C ASP A 56 11.91 11.27 -15.22
N ILE A 57 12.91 10.59 -14.63
CA ILE A 57 13.24 10.68 -13.20
C ILE A 57 13.81 12.07 -12.86
N GLU A 58 14.77 12.57 -13.64
CA GLU A 58 15.37 13.87 -13.46
C GLU A 58 14.31 14.98 -13.52
N PHE A 59 13.49 14.98 -14.55
CA PHE A 59 12.39 15.93 -14.70
C PHE A 59 11.41 15.87 -13.53
N ALA A 60 11.06 14.66 -13.07
CA ALA A 60 10.13 14.46 -11.95
C ALA A 60 10.66 15.00 -10.60
N CYS A 61 11.97 15.15 -10.44
CA CYS A 61 12.59 15.64 -9.21
C CYS A 61 12.74 17.16 -9.16
N GLU A 62 12.49 17.88 -10.27
CA GLU A 62 12.65 19.34 -10.34
C GLU A 62 11.67 20.07 -9.42
N GLY A 63 12.17 20.92 -8.52
CA GLY A 63 11.33 21.71 -7.59
C GLY A 63 10.62 20.90 -6.50
N ILE A 64 10.97 19.60 -6.34
CA ILE A 64 10.39 18.71 -5.34
C ILE A 64 11.13 18.87 -3.99
N THR A 65 10.34 18.93 -2.91
CA THR A 65 10.87 18.95 -1.54
C THR A 65 10.80 17.59 -0.86
N SER A 66 9.77 16.79 -1.19
CA SER A 66 9.51 15.49 -0.56
C SER A 66 9.01 14.50 -1.61
N ILE A 67 9.45 13.26 -1.51
CA ILE A 67 8.99 12.16 -2.36
C ILE A 67 8.28 11.11 -1.52
N ILE A 68 7.08 10.70 -1.95
CA ILE A 68 6.35 9.53 -1.46
C ILE A 68 6.47 8.48 -2.56
N HIS A 69 7.29 7.45 -2.31
CA HIS A 69 7.62 6.45 -3.33
C HIS A 69 6.78 5.18 -3.17
N LEU A 70 5.79 5.03 -4.07
CA LEU A 70 4.84 3.89 -4.12
C LEU A 70 4.94 3.11 -5.45
N ALA A 71 5.64 3.65 -6.44
CA ALA A 71 5.75 3.02 -7.75
C ALA A 71 6.59 1.75 -7.69
N ALA A 72 5.96 0.61 -7.90
CA ALA A 72 6.59 -0.70 -7.97
C ALA A 72 5.79 -1.64 -8.86
N LEU A 73 6.41 -2.72 -9.35
CA LEU A 73 5.67 -3.87 -9.86
C LEU A 73 5.09 -4.63 -8.67
N ASN A 74 3.80 -5.01 -8.76
CA ASN A 74 3.13 -5.75 -7.72
C ASN A 74 3.62 -7.21 -7.64
N PHE A 75 3.09 -7.99 -6.68
CA PHE A 75 3.45 -9.37 -6.46
C PHE A 75 3.32 -10.24 -7.73
N GLN A 76 2.18 -10.15 -8.45
CA GLN A 76 1.94 -10.97 -9.64
C GLN A 76 2.86 -10.58 -10.81
N GLU A 77 3.06 -9.29 -11.04
CA GLU A 77 3.97 -8.77 -12.06
C GLU A 77 5.43 -9.18 -11.77
N SER A 78 5.85 -9.09 -10.50
CA SER A 78 7.19 -9.49 -10.06
C SER A 78 7.44 -10.99 -10.21
N GLN A 79 6.45 -11.82 -9.89
CA GLN A 79 6.54 -13.26 -10.12
C GLN A 79 6.63 -13.62 -11.60
N LYS A 80 5.86 -12.90 -12.45
CA LYS A 80 5.86 -13.14 -13.90
C LYS A 80 7.17 -12.72 -14.56
N ASN A 81 7.80 -11.65 -14.08
CA ASN A 81 9.06 -11.14 -14.62
C ASN A 81 9.99 -10.63 -13.50
N PRO A 82 10.77 -11.53 -12.86
CA PRO A 82 11.68 -11.18 -11.77
C PRO A 82 12.76 -10.16 -12.19
N THR A 83 13.29 -10.26 -13.40
CA THR A 83 14.29 -9.32 -13.91
C THR A 83 13.73 -7.90 -13.98
N LYS A 84 12.54 -7.75 -14.56
CA LYS A 84 11.88 -6.44 -14.62
C LYS A 84 11.51 -5.92 -13.23
N ALA A 85 11.20 -6.81 -12.29
CA ALA A 85 10.97 -6.42 -10.90
C ALA A 85 12.24 -5.83 -10.27
N SER A 86 13.42 -6.42 -10.49
CA SER A 86 14.69 -5.87 -10.04
C SER A 86 14.97 -4.51 -10.69
N GLU A 87 14.81 -4.39 -12.00
CA GLU A 87 15.03 -3.14 -12.74
C GLU A 87 14.14 -1.98 -12.25
N VAL A 88 12.86 -2.26 -11.95
CA VAL A 88 11.87 -1.22 -11.56
C VAL A 88 11.91 -0.97 -10.06
N ASN A 89 11.76 -2.02 -9.24
CA ASN A 89 11.55 -1.85 -7.80
C ASN A 89 12.85 -1.55 -7.06
N ASN A 90 13.97 -2.16 -7.47
CA ASN A 90 15.27 -1.99 -6.84
C ASN A 90 16.07 -0.88 -7.54
N GLU A 91 16.53 -1.11 -8.79
CA GLU A 91 17.37 -0.15 -9.50
C GLU A 91 16.64 1.16 -9.80
N GLY A 92 15.33 1.10 -10.12
CA GLY A 92 14.50 2.29 -10.32
C GLY A 92 14.44 3.17 -9.08
N THR A 93 14.27 2.57 -7.90
CA THR A 93 14.32 3.27 -6.61
C THR A 93 15.70 3.89 -6.35
N TYR A 94 16.77 3.16 -6.67
CA TYR A 94 18.13 3.69 -6.55
C TYR A 94 18.36 4.93 -7.44
N ARG A 95 17.96 4.87 -8.73
CA ARG A 95 18.07 6.01 -9.66
C ARG A 95 17.23 7.20 -9.20
N LEU A 96 16.02 6.94 -8.68
CA LEU A 96 15.17 7.99 -8.14
C LEU A 96 15.81 8.68 -6.92
N LEU A 97 16.43 7.92 -6.01
CA LEU A 97 17.18 8.46 -4.88
C LEU A 97 18.36 9.33 -5.34
N GLN A 98 19.14 8.86 -6.33
CA GLN A 98 20.25 9.63 -6.89
C GLN A 98 19.79 10.98 -7.45
N SER A 99 18.73 10.96 -8.27
CA SER A 99 18.19 12.17 -8.87
C SER A 99 17.55 13.09 -7.82
N ALA A 100 16.88 12.53 -6.82
CA ALA A 100 16.30 13.26 -5.70
C ALA A 100 17.37 14.05 -4.93
N VAL A 101 18.50 13.42 -4.63
CA VAL A 101 19.64 14.08 -3.96
C VAL A 101 20.24 15.19 -4.82
N GLN A 102 20.45 14.94 -6.10
CA GLN A 102 20.99 15.92 -7.05
C GLN A 102 20.07 17.15 -7.19
N SER A 103 18.74 16.94 -7.15
CA SER A 103 17.73 17.99 -7.21
C SER A 103 17.45 18.69 -5.86
N GLY A 104 18.11 18.24 -4.79
CA GLY A 104 18.00 18.85 -3.46
C GLY A 104 16.73 18.49 -2.69
N VAL A 105 16.06 17.37 -3.05
CA VAL A 105 14.94 16.81 -2.29
C VAL A 105 15.37 16.55 -0.84
N LYS A 106 14.49 16.87 0.11
CA LYS A 106 14.83 16.78 1.54
C LYS A 106 14.34 15.51 2.21
N GLN A 107 13.22 14.95 1.74
CA GLN A 107 12.54 13.81 2.37
C GLN A 107 12.22 12.73 1.35
N PHE A 108 12.41 11.48 1.71
CA PHE A 108 12.07 10.31 0.90
C PHE A 108 11.34 9.28 1.75
N VAL A 109 10.04 9.15 1.56
CA VAL A 109 9.20 8.15 2.22
C VAL A 109 9.03 6.96 1.28
N TYR A 110 9.62 5.82 1.64
CA TYR A 110 9.57 4.60 0.85
C TYR A 110 8.55 3.61 1.39
N PHE A 111 7.62 3.20 0.55
CA PHE A 111 6.66 2.14 0.86
C PHE A 111 7.22 0.77 0.51
N SER A 112 7.71 0.08 1.52
CA SER A 112 8.07 -1.32 1.49
C SER A 112 6.86 -2.18 1.92
N THR A 113 7.09 -3.45 2.18
CA THR A 113 6.05 -4.45 2.46
C THR A 113 6.40 -5.34 3.64
N ALA A 114 5.41 -5.73 4.43
CA ALA A 114 5.57 -6.76 5.45
C ALA A 114 5.99 -8.13 4.89
N HIS A 115 5.85 -8.37 3.57
CA HIS A 115 6.29 -9.61 2.92
C HIS A 115 7.82 -9.80 2.95
N VAL A 116 8.61 -8.80 3.27
CA VAL A 116 10.06 -8.94 3.49
C VAL A 116 10.37 -9.89 4.64
N TYR A 117 9.47 -10.02 5.62
CA TYR A 117 9.62 -10.96 6.74
C TYR A 117 9.32 -12.42 6.40
N GLY A 118 8.82 -12.67 5.20
CA GLY A 118 8.41 -13.98 4.71
C GLY A 118 6.91 -14.08 4.40
N SER A 119 6.49 -15.21 3.81
CA SER A 119 5.09 -15.47 3.47
C SER A 119 4.81 -16.98 3.53
N PRO A 120 3.81 -17.45 4.29
CA PRO A 120 2.94 -16.64 5.17
C PRO A 120 3.68 -16.13 6.41
N GLN A 121 3.28 -14.94 6.88
CA GLN A 121 3.79 -14.38 8.12
C GLN A 121 3.18 -15.09 9.32
N LYS A 122 3.97 -15.26 10.39
CA LYS A 122 3.52 -15.96 11.59
C LYS A 122 4.38 -15.63 12.80
N GLY A 123 3.79 -15.74 13.99
CA GLY A 123 4.46 -15.45 15.26
C GLY A 123 4.66 -13.95 15.48
N ASP A 124 5.58 -13.61 16.36
CA ASP A 124 5.88 -12.23 16.70
C ASP A 124 6.84 -11.64 15.65
N ILE A 125 6.42 -10.55 15.03
CA ILE A 125 7.18 -9.80 14.03
C ILE A 125 7.23 -8.35 14.48
N ASP A 126 8.44 -7.80 14.57
CA ASP A 126 8.71 -6.39 14.82
C ASP A 126 9.81 -5.88 13.89
N GLU A 127 10.19 -4.62 14.02
CA GLU A 127 11.20 -3.98 13.17
C GLU A 127 12.61 -4.59 13.33
N SER A 128 12.89 -5.30 14.43
CA SER A 128 14.15 -6.01 14.68
C SER A 128 14.17 -7.42 14.08
N THR A 129 13.02 -7.93 13.65
CA THR A 129 12.90 -9.26 13.06
C THR A 129 13.69 -9.33 11.76
N THR A 130 14.59 -10.30 11.66
CA THR A 130 15.41 -10.51 10.45
C THR A 130 14.54 -10.82 9.24
N PRO A 131 14.63 -10.05 8.14
CA PRO A 131 13.92 -10.32 6.91
C PRO A 131 14.26 -11.68 6.31
N LYS A 132 13.26 -12.35 5.72
CA LYS A 132 13.38 -13.63 5.01
C LYS A 132 12.51 -13.61 3.75
N PRO A 133 12.83 -12.75 2.75
CA PRO A 133 12.04 -12.64 1.54
C PRO A 133 12.07 -13.96 0.76
N LEU A 134 10.90 -14.40 0.28
CA LEU A 134 10.72 -15.70 -0.38
C LEU A 134 10.33 -15.60 -1.86
N ASN A 135 10.21 -14.40 -2.39
CA ASN A 135 9.76 -14.16 -3.76
C ASN A 135 10.36 -12.88 -4.32
N PRO A 136 10.40 -12.69 -5.66
CA PRO A 136 11.02 -11.53 -6.30
C PRO A 136 10.45 -10.19 -5.82
N TYR A 137 9.16 -10.12 -5.51
CA TYR A 137 8.53 -8.90 -4.99
C TYR A 137 9.13 -8.47 -3.66
N SER A 138 9.18 -9.38 -2.68
CA SER A 138 9.73 -9.07 -1.35
C SER A 138 11.26 -8.89 -1.37
N MET A 139 11.98 -9.60 -2.26
CA MET A 139 13.43 -9.44 -2.42
C MET A 139 13.79 -8.04 -2.94
N THR A 140 13.12 -7.61 -4.00
CA THR A 140 13.40 -6.30 -4.61
C THR A 140 12.99 -5.12 -3.71
N HIS A 141 11.95 -5.30 -2.89
CA HIS A 141 11.60 -4.30 -1.87
C HIS A 141 12.66 -4.22 -0.77
N LEU A 142 13.19 -5.36 -0.29
CA LEU A 142 14.25 -5.38 0.72
C LEU A 142 15.54 -4.71 0.19
N GLU A 143 15.93 -5.01 -1.04
CA GLU A 143 17.09 -4.36 -1.69
C GLU A 143 16.90 -2.83 -1.81
N ALA A 144 15.69 -2.37 -2.12
CA ALA A 144 15.37 -0.95 -2.18
C ALA A 144 15.39 -0.26 -0.80
N GLU A 145 14.99 -0.96 0.28
CA GLU A 145 15.13 -0.47 1.65
C GLU A 145 16.60 -0.12 1.97
N GLU A 146 17.54 -1.01 1.56
CA GLU A 146 18.97 -0.81 1.78
C GLU A 146 19.48 0.49 1.12
N HIS A 147 18.99 0.81 -0.07
CA HIS A 147 19.32 2.07 -0.73
C HIS A 147 18.82 3.28 0.07
N VAL A 148 17.56 3.28 0.50
CA VAL A 148 16.98 4.39 1.27
C VAL A 148 17.78 4.64 2.55
N LEU A 149 18.08 3.58 3.31
CA LEU A 149 18.81 3.67 4.56
C LEU A 149 20.27 4.13 4.34
N ARG A 150 20.92 3.65 3.27
CA ARG A 150 22.27 4.08 2.92
C ARG A 150 22.32 5.57 2.59
N PHE A 151 21.47 6.08 1.71
CA PHE A 151 21.40 7.49 1.35
C PHE A 151 21.12 8.39 2.57
N HIS A 152 20.32 7.89 3.52
CA HIS A 152 20.12 8.59 4.78
C HIS A 152 21.40 8.61 5.63
N SER A 153 22.08 7.45 5.80
CA SER A 153 23.30 7.35 6.62
C SER A 153 24.45 8.21 6.09
N GLU A 154 24.48 8.46 4.78
CA GLU A 154 25.39 9.37 4.10
C GLU A 154 24.98 10.86 4.25
N ASN A 155 23.95 11.17 5.01
CA ASN A 155 23.35 12.50 5.17
C ASN A 155 22.91 13.16 3.85
N SER A 156 22.62 12.35 2.83
CA SER A 156 22.24 12.83 1.50
C SER A 156 20.77 13.21 1.43
N ILE A 157 19.88 12.47 2.12
CA ILE A 157 18.44 12.70 2.16
C ILE A 157 17.84 12.14 3.46
N ASN A 158 16.76 12.75 3.95
CA ASN A 158 15.99 12.20 5.08
C ASN A 158 15.10 11.04 4.60
N GLY A 159 15.63 9.83 4.63
CA GLY A 159 14.94 8.60 4.20
C GLY A 159 14.22 7.90 5.35
N ILE A 160 13.03 7.36 5.09
CA ILE A 160 12.29 6.45 5.98
C ILE A 160 11.69 5.30 5.18
N VAL A 161 11.72 4.10 5.76
CA VAL A 161 11.15 2.88 5.18
C VAL A 161 9.90 2.48 5.93
N LEU A 162 8.78 2.33 5.22
CA LEU A 162 7.50 1.88 5.77
C LEU A 162 7.23 0.44 5.31
N ARG A 163 7.38 -0.55 6.19
CA ARG A 163 6.96 -1.93 5.92
C ARG A 163 5.47 -2.07 6.19
N LEU A 164 4.70 -1.91 5.12
CA LEU A 164 3.26 -1.88 5.19
C LEU A 164 2.66 -3.29 5.26
N SER A 165 1.68 -3.48 6.16
CA SER A 165 0.82 -4.66 6.19
C SER A 165 -0.23 -4.62 5.07
N ASN A 166 -1.37 -5.30 5.20
CA ASN A 166 -2.38 -5.32 4.14
C ASN A 166 -3.29 -4.09 4.28
N ALA A 167 -3.17 -3.14 3.36
CA ALA A 167 -4.01 -1.95 3.34
C ALA A 167 -5.44 -2.27 2.89
N ILE A 168 -6.43 -1.68 3.56
CA ILE A 168 -7.85 -1.81 3.26
C ILE A 168 -8.47 -0.45 3.01
N GLY A 169 -9.25 -0.34 1.94
CA GLY A 169 -10.07 0.83 1.61
C GLY A 169 -10.50 0.84 0.16
N LYS A 170 -11.41 1.74 -0.18
CA LYS A 170 -11.84 1.90 -1.57
C LYS A 170 -10.72 2.51 -2.43
N PRO A 171 -10.56 2.08 -3.70
CA PRO A 171 -9.71 2.82 -4.64
C PRO A 171 -10.36 4.16 -5.04
N MET A 172 -9.59 5.04 -5.67
CA MET A 172 -10.12 6.28 -6.23
C MET A 172 -10.86 6.06 -7.54
N ASP A 173 -10.53 4.99 -8.28
CA ASP A 173 -11.17 4.62 -9.53
C ASP A 173 -11.32 3.08 -9.63
N LYS A 174 -12.39 2.62 -10.33
CA LYS A 174 -12.67 1.18 -10.52
C LYS A 174 -11.64 0.45 -11.37
N ASP A 175 -10.91 1.17 -12.21
CA ASP A 175 -9.91 0.62 -13.14
C ASP A 175 -8.52 0.50 -12.49
N VAL A 176 -8.38 0.94 -11.23
CA VAL A 176 -7.15 0.75 -10.45
C VAL A 176 -6.88 -0.74 -10.22
N ASN A 177 -5.64 -1.15 -10.44
CA ASN A 177 -5.20 -2.55 -10.31
C ASN A 177 -5.08 -2.99 -8.83
N CYS A 178 -6.22 -3.16 -8.15
CA CYS A 178 -6.27 -3.58 -6.73
C CYS A 178 -7.19 -4.78 -6.46
N TRP A 179 -7.90 -5.27 -7.49
CA TRP A 179 -8.95 -6.29 -7.32
C TRP A 179 -8.41 -7.71 -7.08
N MET A 180 -7.08 -7.92 -7.11
CA MET A 180 -6.43 -9.14 -6.67
C MET A 180 -6.13 -9.16 -5.15
N LEU A 181 -6.24 -8.02 -4.46
CA LEU A 181 -6.10 -7.95 -3.01
C LEU A 181 -7.30 -8.61 -2.33
N ALA A 182 -7.06 -9.40 -1.27
CA ALA A 182 -8.09 -10.26 -0.69
C ALA A 182 -9.38 -9.49 -0.31
N VAL A 183 -9.26 -8.36 0.39
CA VAL A 183 -10.42 -7.58 0.80
C VAL A 183 -11.18 -7.02 -0.39
N ASN A 184 -10.45 -6.44 -1.36
CA ASN A 184 -11.03 -5.85 -2.57
C ASN A 184 -11.73 -6.92 -3.42
N ALA A 185 -11.10 -8.10 -3.59
CA ALA A 185 -11.68 -9.24 -4.28
C ALA A 185 -12.97 -9.73 -3.60
N PHE A 186 -12.95 -9.88 -2.27
CA PHE A 186 -14.11 -10.37 -1.51
C PHE A 186 -15.26 -9.38 -1.53
N CYS A 187 -15.01 -8.09 -1.34
CA CYS A 187 -16.04 -7.06 -1.44
C CYS A 187 -16.69 -7.02 -2.84
N LYS A 188 -15.87 -7.13 -3.90
CA LYS A 188 -16.37 -7.17 -5.27
C LYS A 188 -17.19 -8.43 -5.53
N GLN A 189 -16.72 -9.62 -5.14
CA GLN A 189 -17.45 -10.88 -5.25
C GLN A 189 -18.79 -10.83 -4.49
N ALA A 190 -18.75 -10.35 -3.24
CA ALA A 190 -19.95 -10.21 -2.41
C ALA A 190 -21.05 -9.38 -3.07
N ILE A 191 -20.68 -8.31 -3.75
CA ILE A 191 -21.64 -7.41 -4.43
C ILE A 191 -22.08 -7.96 -5.77
N VAL A 192 -21.14 -8.40 -6.62
CA VAL A 192 -21.44 -8.81 -8.00
C VAL A 192 -22.06 -10.20 -8.07
N ASN A 193 -21.49 -11.15 -7.32
CA ASN A 193 -21.86 -12.56 -7.41
C ASN A 193 -22.76 -13.04 -6.27
N ARG A 194 -22.93 -12.22 -5.21
CA ARG A 194 -23.61 -12.63 -3.96
C ARG A 194 -22.92 -13.80 -3.25
N GLU A 195 -21.63 -14.00 -3.50
CA GLU A 195 -20.82 -15.06 -2.91
C GLU A 195 -19.40 -14.54 -2.62
N ILE A 196 -18.69 -15.22 -1.73
CA ILE A 196 -17.25 -15.03 -1.48
C ILE A 196 -16.57 -16.40 -1.54
N ILE A 197 -15.62 -16.57 -2.47
CA ILE A 197 -14.92 -17.84 -2.66
C ILE A 197 -13.51 -17.75 -2.08
N LEU A 198 -13.20 -18.59 -1.09
CA LEU A 198 -11.89 -18.73 -0.50
C LEU A 198 -11.06 -19.79 -1.23
N ASN A 199 -10.16 -19.36 -2.12
CA ASN A 199 -9.28 -20.23 -2.92
C ASN A 199 -7.89 -20.44 -2.27
N GLY A 200 -7.72 -20.16 -0.99
CA GLY A 200 -6.47 -20.31 -0.23
C GLY A 200 -6.74 -20.83 1.18
N ASP A 201 -5.68 -20.90 2.00
CA ASP A 201 -5.82 -21.30 3.40
C ASP A 201 -6.71 -20.33 4.17
N PRO A 202 -7.93 -20.72 4.59
CA PRO A 202 -8.87 -19.86 5.31
C PRO A 202 -8.33 -19.42 6.68
N ASN A 203 -7.40 -20.17 7.26
CA ASN A 203 -6.80 -19.89 8.56
C ASN A 203 -5.54 -19.05 8.48
N GLN A 204 -5.09 -18.66 7.27
CA GLN A 204 -3.93 -17.78 7.12
C GLN A 204 -4.19 -16.45 7.81
N GLN A 205 -3.34 -16.12 8.77
CA GLN A 205 -3.39 -14.85 9.50
C GLN A 205 -2.72 -13.74 8.69
N ARG A 206 -3.33 -12.55 8.71
CA ARG A 206 -2.76 -11.33 8.16
C ARG A 206 -3.14 -10.15 9.04
N ASP A 207 -2.24 -9.18 9.16
CA ASP A 207 -2.57 -7.87 9.71
C ASP A 207 -3.20 -7.01 8.62
N PHE A 208 -4.22 -6.22 8.97
CA PHE A 208 -4.97 -5.36 8.04
C PHE A 208 -5.07 -3.95 8.59
N ILE A 209 -4.61 -2.97 7.81
CA ILE A 209 -4.64 -1.56 8.20
C ILE A 209 -5.57 -0.72 7.31
N PRO A 210 -6.47 0.10 7.87
CA PRO A 210 -7.24 1.09 7.14
C PRO A 210 -6.34 2.06 6.36
N ILE A 211 -6.67 2.39 5.10
CA ILE A 211 -5.90 3.35 4.31
C ILE A 211 -5.92 4.74 4.96
N SER A 212 -7.00 5.12 5.62
CA SER A 212 -7.09 6.37 6.38
C SER A 212 -6.00 6.53 7.44
N HIS A 213 -5.55 5.44 8.06
CA HIS A 213 -4.43 5.47 9.00
C HIS A 213 -3.10 5.78 8.31
N ILE A 214 -2.94 5.28 7.08
CA ILE A 214 -1.76 5.54 6.25
C ILE A 214 -1.77 7.01 5.79
N GLU A 215 -2.93 7.54 5.41
CA GLU A 215 -3.13 8.94 5.04
C GLU A 215 -2.68 9.87 6.17
N ASN A 216 -3.13 9.62 7.40
CA ASN A 216 -2.75 10.38 8.59
C ASN A 216 -1.26 10.22 8.94
N LEU A 217 -0.69 9.02 8.74
CA LEU A 217 0.75 8.80 8.92
C LEU A 217 1.56 9.68 7.96
N ILE A 218 1.17 9.75 6.70
CA ILE A 218 1.88 10.57 5.69
C ILE A 218 1.84 12.04 6.07
N ASP A 219 0.71 12.58 6.51
CA ASP A 219 0.64 13.96 7.00
C ASP A 219 1.62 14.21 8.15
N ASN A 220 1.70 13.27 9.10
CA ASN A 220 2.60 13.38 10.23
C ASN A 220 4.09 13.32 9.79
N LEU A 221 4.43 12.44 8.86
CA LEU A 221 5.80 12.29 8.34
C LEU A 221 6.25 13.48 7.49
N LEU A 222 5.32 14.17 6.81
CA LEU A 222 5.62 15.37 6.02
C LEU A 222 5.80 16.63 6.89
N ASP A 223 5.38 16.60 8.15
CA ASP A 223 5.59 17.69 9.10
C ASP A 223 6.97 17.56 9.78
N ASN A 224 7.95 18.27 9.22
CA ASN A 224 9.35 18.26 9.69
C ASN A 224 9.52 18.59 11.19
N SER A 225 8.56 19.25 11.80
CA SER A 225 8.64 19.64 13.21
C SER A 225 8.41 18.48 14.18
N LYS A 226 7.83 17.37 13.70
CA LYS A 226 7.35 16.26 14.52
C LYS A 226 8.15 14.97 14.37
N VAL A 227 8.94 14.83 13.29
CA VAL A 227 9.50 13.53 12.91
C VAL A 227 10.97 13.39 13.31
N ASN A 228 11.24 12.44 14.18
CA ASN A 228 12.59 12.00 14.53
C ASN A 228 12.82 10.50 14.16
N TYR A 229 12.18 10.04 13.06
CA TYR A 229 12.24 8.63 12.63
C TYR A 229 12.95 8.42 11.29
N TYR A 230 13.65 9.44 10.79
CA TYR A 230 14.47 9.27 9.60
C TYR A 230 15.62 8.28 9.86
N GLY A 231 15.98 7.53 8.85
CA GLY A 231 16.99 6.47 8.97
C GLY A 231 16.47 5.19 9.62
N THR A 232 15.16 5.09 9.85
CA THR A 232 14.56 3.90 10.46
C THR A 232 13.68 3.13 9.51
N ILE A 233 13.48 1.87 9.87
CA ILE A 233 12.42 1.03 9.33
C ILE A 233 11.26 1.10 10.31
N MET A 234 10.06 1.31 9.79
CA MET A 234 8.82 1.36 10.57
C MET A 234 7.84 0.32 10.04
N ASN A 235 7.40 -0.59 10.89
CA ASN A 235 6.25 -1.43 10.60
C ASN A 235 4.97 -0.59 10.66
N VAL A 236 4.14 -0.70 9.63
CA VAL A 236 2.87 0.02 9.53
C VAL A 236 1.73 -0.97 9.39
N GLY A 237 0.99 -1.16 10.45
CA GLY A 237 -0.10 -2.13 10.59
C GLY A 237 -1.05 -1.72 11.70
N SER A 238 -2.14 -2.45 11.86
CA SER A 238 -3.13 -2.22 12.90
C SER A 238 -2.84 -2.97 14.20
N GLU A 239 -1.91 -3.94 14.16
CA GLU A 239 -1.69 -4.96 15.19
C GLU A 239 -2.93 -5.83 15.49
N ARG A 240 -3.91 -5.79 14.60
CA ARG A 240 -5.09 -6.66 14.61
C ARG A 240 -5.00 -7.65 13.47
N SER A 241 -4.42 -8.81 13.73
CA SER A 241 -4.37 -9.89 12.75
C SER A 241 -5.69 -10.65 12.74
N LEU A 242 -6.17 -10.94 11.52
CA LEU A 242 -7.38 -11.71 11.26
C LEU A 242 -7.05 -12.88 10.35
N SER A 243 -7.76 -14.00 10.50
CA SER A 243 -7.75 -15.03 9.47
C SER A 243 -8.48 -14.55 8.20
N ILE A 244 -8.13 -15.12 7.07
CA ILE A 244 -8.84 -14.83 5.80
C ILE A 244 -10.33 -15.19 5.94
N LEU A 245 -10.66 -16.24 6.71
CA LEU A 245 -12.04 -16.63 7.01
C LEU A 245 -12.77 -15.58 7.84
N ASP A 246 -12.13 -15.06 8.92
CA ASP A 246 -12.76 -14.05 9.76
C ASP A 246 -12.98 -12.74 9.00
N LEU A 247 -12.04 -12.34 8.16
CA LEU A 247 -12.20 -11.23 7.25
C LEU A 247 -13.42 -11.41 6.33
N ALA A 248 -13.56 -12.59 5.70
CA ALA A 248 -14.70 -12.89 4.83
C ALA A 248 -16.03 -12.85 5.60
N LYS A 249 -16.08 -13.36 6.83
CA LYS A 249 -17.28 -13.28 7.70
C LYS A 249 -17.64 -11.83 8.01
N ILE A 250 -16.66 -10.98 8.37
CA ILE A 250 -16.88 -9.55 8.59
C ILE A 250 -17.53 -8.92 7.34
N ILE A 251 -16.99 -9.19 6.16
CA ILE A 251 -17.55 -8.66 4.91
C ILE A 251 -18.99 -9.14 4.68
N CYS A 252 -19.31 -10.43 4.95
CA CYS A 252 -20.69 -10.94 4.85
C CYS A 252 -21.65 -10.23 5.82
N GLU A 253 -21.22 -9.99 7.06
CA GLU A 253 -22.00 -9.27 8.08
C GLU A 253 -22.22 -7.81 7.69
N ARG A 254 -21.19 -7.15 7.13
CA ARG A 254 -21.33 -5.77 6.63
C ARG A 254 -22.27 -5.68 5.43
N CYS A 255 -22.25 -6.66 4.51
CA CYS A 255 -23.22 -6.72 3.42
C CYS A 255 -24.67 -6.86 3.91
N ASP A 256 -24.90 -7.70 4.92
CA ASP A 256 -26.21 -7.87 5.53
C ASP A 256 -26.72 -6.56 6.16
N LEU A 257 -25.84 -5.91 6.93
CA LEU A 257 -26.15 -4.63 7.57
C LEU A 257 -26.43 -3.51 6.56
N LEU A 258 -25.63 -3.39 5.50
CA LEU A 258 -25.73 -2.28 4.56
C LEU A 258 -26.78 -2.47 3.48
N PHE A 259 -27.04 -3.71 3.07
CA PHE A 259 -27.82 -4.01 1.87
C PHE A 259 -28.94 -5.03 2.08
N GLY A 260 -29.08 -5.59 3.29
CA GLY A 260 -30.13 -6.57 3.63
C GLY A 260 -29.97 -7.93 2.97
N PHE A 261 -28.73 -8.31 2.61
CA PHE A 261 -28.43 -9.65 2.11
C PHE A 261 -27.07 -10.13 2.62
N LYS A 262 -26.96 -11.43 2.85
CA LYS A 262 -25.71 -12.08 3.27
C LYS A 262 -25.14 -12.90 2.11
N PRO A 263 -23.92 -12.57 1.62
CA PRO A 263 -23.27 -13.38 0.58
C PRO A 263 -23.03 -14.81 1.06
N GLU A 264 -23.10 -15.78 0.14
CA GLU A 264 -22.70 -17.15 0.40
C GLU A 264 -21.18 -17.23 0.59
N LEU A 265 -20.72 -17.93 1.63
CA LEU A 265 -19.29 -18.13 1.88
C LEU A 265 -18.89 -19.54 1.46
N ILE A 266 -18.12 -19.65 0.38
CA ILE A 266 -17.67 -20.90 -0.21
C ILE A 266 -16.18 -21.11 0.14
N ILE A 267 -15.88 -22.23 0.82
CA ILE A 267 -14.50 -22.60 1.18
C ILE A 267 -14.11 -23.79 0.33
N ASN A 268 -13.02 -23.66 -0.43
CA ASN A 268 -12.50 -24.76 -1.24
C ASN A 268 -11.93 -25.87 -0.33
N GLU A 269 -12.48 -27.08 -0.42
CA GLU A 269 -12.17 -28.23 0.45
C GLU A 269 -10.71 -28.64 0.49
N LYS A 270 -9.92 -28.31 -0.53
CA LYS A 270 -8.48 -28.60 -0.60
C LYS A 270 -7.66 -27.96 0.53
N TYR A 271 -8.22 -26.97 1.21
CA TYR A 271 -7.55 -26.15 2.21
C TYR A 271 -8.03 -26.41 3.65
N HIS A 272 -8.74 -27.52 3.91
CA HIS A 272 -9.13 -27.87 5.26
C HIS A 272 -7.94 -28.28 6.14
N GLN A 273 -7.79 -27.55 7.26
CA GLN A 273 -7.03 -27.91 8.45
C GLN A 273 -5.49 -27.78 8.43
N LYS A 274 -4.99 -26.55 8.56
CA LYS A 274 -3.80 -26.34 9.40
C LYS A 274 -4.13 -25.19 10.37
N ARG A 275 -4.03 -25.42 11.69
CA ARG A 275 -3.97 -24.31 12.64
C ARG A 275 -2.68 -23.54 12.33
N ASN A 276 -2.81 -22.37 11.76
CA ASN A 276 -1.68 -21.47 11.59
C ASN A 276 -1.31 -20.88 12.96
N LYS A 277 -0.02 -20.62 13.18
CA LYS A 277 0.39 -19.82 14.34
C LYS A 277 -0.22 -18.44 14.20
N GLU A 278 -0.64 -17.89 15.32
CA GLU A 278 -1.07 -16.48 15.39
C GLU A 278 0.03 -15.56 14.85
N LEU A 279 -0.37 -14.45 14.26
CA LEU A 279 0.50 -13.40 13.80
C LEU A 279 0.34 -12.20 14.72
N ASN A 280 1.42 -11.76 15.34
CA ASN A 280 1.52 -10.50 16.06
C ASN A 280 2.45 -9.58 15.26
N TYR A 281 1.86 -8.67 14.47
CA TYR A 281 2.61 -7.70 13.68
C TYR A 281 2.77 -6.42 14.50
N ASN A 282 3.90 -6.32 15.23
CA ASN A 282 4.16 -5.21 16.15
C ASN A 282 4.64 -3.97 15.39
N CYS A 283 4.03 -2.82 15.68
CA CYS A 283 4.25 -1.54 15.01
C CYS A 283 4.72 -0.47 16.01
N LYS A 284 5.82 -0.74 16.72
CA LYS A 284 6.30 0.08 17.83
C LYS A 284 6.50 1.55 17.47
N TYR A 285 7.19 1.83 16.37
CA TYR A 285 7.48 3.21 15.97
C TYR A 285 6.23 3.93 15.50
N TYR A 286 5.36 3.25 14.75
CA TYR A 286 4.08 3.79 14.31
C TYR A 286 3.17 4.18 15.49
N LYS A 287 3.04 3.31 16.49
CA LYS A 287 2.26 3.58 17.72
C LYS A 287 2.78 4.79 18.50
N ASN A 288 4.09 4.94 18.60
CA ASN A 288 4.71 6.06 19.33
C ASN A 288 4.41 7.43 18.71
N LEU A 289 3.96 7.46 17.44
CA LEU A 289 3.51 8.70 16.81
C LEU A 289 2.17 9.21 17.36
N ASN A 290 1.40 8.35 18.04
CA ASN A 290 0.08 8.67 18.59
C ASN A 290 -0.84 9.37 17.55
N ILE A 291 -0.83 8.88 16.33
CA ILE A 291 -1.60 9.44 15.22
C ILE A 291 -3.08 9.15 15.47
N PRO A 292 -3.94 10.18 15.50
CA PRO A 292 -5.38 9.96 15.62
C PRO A 292 -5.91 9.12 14.47
N SER A 293 -6.82 8.21 14.78
CA SER A 293 -7.49 7.37 13.81
C SER A 293 -8.97 7.33 14.12
N ASP A 294 -9.73 7.98 13.27
CA ASP A 294 -11.19 8.12 13.44
C ASP A 294 -11.94 6.98 12.74
N ARG A 295 -11.23 6.16 11.94
CA ARG A 295 -11.85 5.15 11.09
C ARG A 295 -11.40 3.76 11.47
N THR A 296 -12.36 2.86 11.49
CA THR A 296 -12.15 1.44 11.75
C THR A 296 -11.93 0.66 10.45
N LEU A 297 -11.53 -0.58 10.58
CA LEU A 297 -11.46 -1.54 9.47
C LEU A 297 -12.84 -1.74 8.83
N GLU A 298 -13.87 -1.82 9.65
CA GLU A 298 -15.26 -1.98 9.25
C GLU A 298 -15.76 -0.78 8.43
N ASP A 299 -15.36 0.46 8.80
CA ASP A 299 -15.71 1.67 8.04
C ASP A 299 -15.09 1.66 6.62
N GLU A 300 -13.83 1.23 6.48
CA GLU A 300 -13.20 1.12 5.16
C GLU A 300 -13.81 -0.01 4.32
N ILE A 301 -14.23 -1.12 4.95
CA ILE A 301 -14.98 -2.20 4.27
C ILE A 301 -16.33 -1.67 3.78
N ASP A 302 -17.05 -0.91 4.59
CA ASP A 302 -18.35 -0.33 4.23
C ASP A 302 -18.25 0.59 3.01
N GLU A 303 -17.25 1.49 3.01
CA GLU A 303 -17.02 2.35 1.86
C GLU A 303 -16.63 1.56 0.60
N LEU A 304 -15.81 0.54 0.76
CA LEU A 304 -15.42 -0.32 -0.37
C LEU A 304 -16.61 -1.10 -0.92
N LEU A 305 -17.50 -1.62 -0.07
CA LEU A 305 -18.72 -2.31 -0.47
C LEU A 305 -19.68 -1.37 -1.22
N ARG A 306 -19.87 -0.12 -0.73
CA ARG A 306 -20.67 0.90 -1.45
C ARG A 306 -20.05 1.25 -2.79
N PHE A 307 -18.75 1.46 -2.84
CA PHE A 307 -18.01 1.69 -4.08
C PHE A 307 -18.18 0.54 -5.08
N CYS A 308 -18.06 -0.72 -4.62
CA CYS A 308 -18.31 -1.88 -5.48
C CYS A 308 -19.75 -1.91 -6.03
N LYS A 309 -20.74 -1.57 -5.20
CA LYS A 309 -22.14 -1.51 -5.62
C LYS A 309 -22.37 -0.44 -6.69
N GLU A 310 -21.84 0.75 -6.50
CA GLU A 310 -21.95 1.85 -7.47
C GLU A 310 -21.23 1.55 -8.78
N SER A 311 -20.03 0.94 -8.69
CA SER A 311 -19.15 0.76 -9.85
C SER A 311 -19.45 -0.50 -10.67
N PHE A 312 -20.07 -1.55 -10.08
CA PHE A 312 -20.18 -2.87 -10.70
C PHE A 312 -21.60 -3.45 -10.71
N SER A 313 -22.60 -2.90 -9.98
CA SER A 313 -23.96 -3.47 -9.98
C SER A 313 -24.75 -3.25 -11.28
N SER A 314 -24.31 -2.37 -12.16
CA SER A 314 -24.92 -2.15 -13.47
C SER A 314 -24.52 -3.19 -14.53
N LEU A 315 -23.73 -4.20 -14.16
CA LEU A 315 -23.23 -5.26 -15.04
C LEU A 315 -24.00 -6.59 -14.86
N SER A 316 -25.08 -6.61 -14.03
CA SER A 316 -25.93 -7.80 -13.78
C SER A 316 -27.31 -7.67 -14.40
#